data_116ed5a75a526e44663c4d5a178e0202
#
_entry.id   116ed5a75a526e44663c4d5a178e0202
#
_cell.length_a   1.000
_cell.length_b   1.000
_cell.length_c   1.000
_cell.angle_alpha   90.00
_cell.angle_beta   90.00
_cell.angle_gamma   90.00
#
_symmetry.space_group_name_H-M   'P 1'
#
loop_
_entity.id
_entity.type
_entity.pdbx_description
1 polymer ?
#
loop_
_entity_poly.entity_id
_entity_poly.type
_entity_poly.pdbx_seq_one_letter_code
_entity_poly.pdbx_strand_id
1 'polypeptide(L)'
;MAASFWQARFARYQNPFRMTTSEKLSAIHAVMQGRNIDACIIPSSDPHQSEYVADHWKSRQWISGFTGSSGTVVITTKHAGLWTDSRYFIQAEEQLKGSGIELHKLGIPHTPEYLDWMKENLLPGSKVGLDGRLFSVGQVRKLAKHFSDQKIDLDTNCDLIGQIWLDRPSLPLSPVFEHEVKYAGSSREEKMGKVREKMGGSDFYLISTLDDIAWLFNLRGSDVECNPVFYAYAVIGRDAAWLFVEIAKLPEALKMTLNQEGIIIHPYGEMENFLNKLPAGQTIIIDLGSTSNQVFNAIPKESVREGDNIIAPLKAIKNPVEIQHCKNIMVRDGIALLRMFMWLEQTLEERLVPETEVAEKLIECRRALGNYVGESFDAIVGYNSNGAIVHYRPEPGICAEIQKKGILLVDTGGQYLDGTTDITRTIALGIPTKEQITDFTLVLKGHIALCRAKFPKGTTGVQLDTLARMFLWQHHLNYGHGTGHGVGFFLNVHEPPQGFSPVVNTPRANIAFEPGMLTSNEPGLYKTGQYGIRTENLVLCVEDGKSDFGEFYGFENVTLFPIDLSLIDKNMLSEDERQWLNNYHREVFQKLYPNLEEKERKWLEKKCGEV
;
A
#
# COMPACT_ATOMS: atom_id res chain seq x y z
N MET A 1 -11.21 15.94 19.55
CA MET A 1 -11.20 14.53 19.07
C MET A 1 -9.77 14.02 18.81
N ALA A 2 -8.82 14.81 18.31
CA ALA A 2 -7.43 14.36 18.11
C ALA A 2 -6.71 13.94 19.40
N ALA A 3 -6.87 14.68 20.51
CA ALA A 3 -6.28 14.32 21.79
C ALA A 3 -6.77 12.97 22.36
N SER A 4 -8.00 12.55 22.04
CA SER A 4 -8.55 11.27 22.48
C SER A 4 -7.98 10.09 21.68
N PHE A 5 -7.60 10.30 20.41
CA PHE A 5 -7.02 9.27 19.55
C PHE A 5 -5.59 8.90 20.01
N TRP A 6 -4.77 9.90 20.35
CA TRP A 6 -3.42 9.69 20.88
C TRP A 6 -3.42 9.14 22.31
N GLN A 7 -4.33 9.61 23.18
CA GLN A 7 -4.47 9.06 24.53
C GLN A 7 -4.90 7.60 24.53
N ALA A 8 -5.77 7.18 23.60
CA ALA A 8 -6.13 5.78 23.45
C ALA A 8 -4.94 4.91 22.95
N ARG A 9 -4.03 5.49 22.17
CA ARG A 9 -2.81 4.82 21.68
C ARG A 9 -1.78 4.66 22.81
N PHE A 10 -1.57 5.67 23.66
CA PHE A 10 -0.69 5.60 24.84
C PHE A 10 -1.18 4.61 25.90
N ALA A 11 -2.49 4.49 26.11
CA ALA A 11 -3.06 3.52 27.06
C ALA A 11 -2.81 2.05 26.66
N ARG A 12 -2.53 1.77 25.37
CA ARG A 12 -2.19 0.42 24.89
C ARG A 12 -0.82 -0.07 25.36
N TYR A 13 0.09 0.82 25.77
CA TYR A 13 1.45 0.43 26.21
C TYR A 13 1.58 0.04 27.68
N GLN A 14 0.54 0.20 28.50
CA GLN A 14 0.60 -0.03 29.95
C GLN A 14 -0.38 -1.07 30.47
N ASN A 15 -0.64 -2.16 29.73
CA ASN A 15 -1.42 -3.27 30.28
C ASN A 15 -0.48 -4.28 30.97
N PRO A 16 -0.50 -4.42 32.30
CA PRO A 16 0.38 -5.31 33.05
C PRO A 16 0.12 -6.81 32.79
N PHE A 17 -0.94 -7.17 32.04
CA PHE A 17 -1.27 -8.54 31.63
C PHE A 17 -0.79 -8.90 30.22
N ARG A 18 0.03 -8.09 29.58
CA ARG A 18 0.48 -8.35 28.22
C ARG A 18 1.60 -9.39 28.22
N MET A 19 1.36 -10.54 27.61
CA MET A 19 2.36 -11.59 27.41
C MET A 19 3.61 -11.04 26.71
N THR A 20 4.77 -11.39 27.22
CA THR A 20 6.06 -11.16 26.53
C THR A 20 6.16 -12.06 25.28
N THR A 21 7.04 -11.73 24.33
CA THR A 21 7.27 -12.57 23.15
C THR A 21 7.69 -14.00 23.54
N SER A 22 8.51 -14.17 24.57
CA SER A 22 8.93 -15.46 25.09
C SER A 22 7.73 -16.28 25.62
N GLU A 23 6.81 -15.66 26.36
CA GLU A 23 5.59 -16.33 26.85
C GLU A 23 4.67 -16.72 25.70
N LYS A 24 4.53 -15.89 24.67
CA LYS A 24 3.76 -16.20 23.45
C LYS A 24 4.37 -17.35 22.68
N LEU A 25 5.71 -17.39 22.53
CA LEU A 25 6.42 -18.51 21.90
C LEU A 25 6.24 -19.80 22.69
N SER A 26 6.28 -19.75 24.03
CA SER A 26 6.01 -20.92 24.87
C SER A 26 4.57 -21.41 24.73
N ALA A 27 3.60 -20.51 24.68
CA ALA A 27 2.19 -20.85 24.51
C ALA A 27 1.91 -21.48 23.14
N ILE A 28 2.46 -20.93 22.05
CA ILE A 28 2.25 -21.50 20.71
C ILE A 28 2.90 -22.87 20.57
N HIS A 29 4.10 -23.09 21.16
CA HIS A 29 4.73 -24.41 21.19
C HIS A 29 3.86 -25.45 21.90
N ALA A 30 3.21 -25.10 23.01
CA ALA A 30 2.30 -26.00 23.72
C ALA A 30 1.09 -26.40 22.85
N VAL A 31 0.51 -25.43 22.13
CA VAL A 31 -0.60 -25.68 21.21
C VAL A 31 -0.15 -26.54 20.01
N MET A 32 1.02 -26.23 19.42
CA MET A 32 1.61 -27.03 18.34
C MET A 32 1.80 -28.49 18.77
N GLN A 33 2.38 -28.72 19.95
CA GLN A 33 2.57 -30.04 20.50
C GLN A 33 1.24 -30.80 20.68
N GLY A 34 0.22 -30.12 21.23
CA GLY A 34 -1.11 -30.72 21.44
C GLY A 34 -1.84 -31.09 20.14
N ARG A 35 -1.46 -30.51 19.02
CA ARG A 35 -2.00 -30.75 17.67
C ARG A 35 -1.10 -31.59 16.76
N ASN A 36 0.06 -32.01 17.23
CA ASN A 36 1.11 -32.67 16.44
C ASN A 36 1.51 -31.83 15.22
N ILE A 37 1.74 -30.54 15.42
CA ILE A 37 2.22 -29.60 14.42
C ILE A 37 3.72 -29.39 14.65
N ASP A 38 4.55 -29.63 13.61
CA ASP A 38 6.01 -29.48 13.68
C ASP A 38 6.47 -28.06 13.37
N ALA A 39 5.71 -27.35 12.52
CA ALA A 39 5.96 -25.96 12.20
C ALA A 39 4.65 -25.21 11.93
N CYS A 40 4.66 -23.89 12.10
CA CYS A 40 3.55 -23.03 11.66
C CYS A 40 4.04 -21.79 10.93
N ILE A 41 3.20 -21.27 10.03
CA ILE A 41 3.47 -20.09 9.20
C ILE A 41 2.43 -19.03 9.54
N ILE A 42 2.89 -17.83 9.92
CA ILE A 42 2.04 -16.69 10.32
C ILE A 42 2.37 -15.49 9.41
N PRO A 43 1.52 -15.19 8.41
CA PRO A 43 1.76 -14.11 7.46
C PRO A 43 1.31 -12.74 7.99
N SER A 44 1.65 -11.68 7.24
CA SER A 44 1.02 -10.36 7.34
C SER A 44 -0.16 -10.32 6.35
N SER A 45 -1.30 -10.84 6.74
CA SER A 45 -2.47 -10.93 5.85
C SER A 45 -3.77 -11.03 6.66
N ASP A 46 -4.89 -10.87 5.96
CA ASP A 46 -6.24 -11.11 6.43
C ASP A 46 -7.02 -12.02 5.45
N PRO A 47 -8.29 -12.37 5.70
CA PRO A 47 -9.08 -13.20 4.78
C PRO A 47 -9.29 -12.62 3.38
N HIS A 48 -9.00 -11.35 3.19
CA HIS A 48 -9.18 -10.61 1.95
C HIS A 48 -7.85 -10.34 1.21
N GLN A 49 -6.75 -10.89 1.73
CA GLN A 49 -5.38 -10.70 1.21
C GLN A 49 -4.96 -9.23 1.18
N SER A 50 -5.43 -8.44 2.16
CA SER A 50 -5.11 -7.01 2.28
C SER A 50 -3.64 -6.80 2.66
N GLU A 51 -3.02 -5.74 2.13
CA GLU A 51 -1.66 -5.33 2.50
C GLU A 51 -1.62 -4.74 3.91
N TYR A 52 -2.58 -3.85 4.22
CA TYR A 52 -2.82 -3.31 5.56
C TYR A 52 -4.04 -4.00 6.16
N VAL A 53 -3.95 -4.38 7.41
CA VAL A 53 -4.97 -5.20 8.07
C VAL A 53 -5.49 -4.52 9.34
N ALA A 54 -6.75 -4.78 9.69
CA ALA A 54 -7.30 -4.36 10.97
C ALA A 54 -6.58 -5.04 12.14
N ASP A 55 -6.62 -4.42 13.33
CA ASP A 55 -5.96 -4.92 14.54
C ASP A 55 -6.29 -6.39 14.87
N HIS A 56 -7.49 -6.83 14.55
CA HIS A 56 -7.93 -8.22 14.69
C HIS A 56 -7.01 -9.21 13.96
N TRP A 57 -6.49 -8.83 12.80
CA TRP A 57 -5.68 -9.69 11.92
C TRP A 57 -4.17 -9.50 12.07
N LYS A 58 -3.70 -8.63 12.98
CA LYS A 58 -2.27 -8.36 13.21
C LYS A 58 -1.55 -9.51 13.97
N SER A 59 -1.84 -10.77 13.61
CA SER A 59 -1.32 -11.98 14.27
C SER A 59 0.21 -12.05 14.25
N ARG A 60 0.85 -11.74 13.10
CA ARG A 60 2.30 -11.70 12.95
C ARG A 60 2.93 -10.63 13.86
N GLN A 61 2.35 -9.43 13.91
CA GLN A 61 2.79 -8.37 14.80
C GLN A 61 2.61 -8.74 16.26
N TRP A 62 1.47 -9.35 16.61
CA TRP A 62 1.18 -9.76 17.98
C TRP A 62 2.21 -10.79 18.48
N ILE A 63 2.52 -11.85 17.70
CA ILE A 63 3.44 -12.91 18.14
C ILE A 63 4.89 -12.43 18.19
N SER A 64 5.34 -11.59 17.26
CA SER A 64 6.76 -11.20 17.12
C SER A 64 7.12 -9.89 17.79
N GLY A 65 6.16 -8.97 17.98
CA GLY A 65 6.42 -7.58 18.34
C GLY A 65 6.92 -6.71 17.18
N PHE A 66 7.20 -7.28 16.01
CA PHE A 66 7.63 -6.54 14.83
C PHE A 66 6.44 -5.81 14.18
N THR A 67 6.57 -4.47 14.01
CA THR A 67 5.47 -3.60 13.55
C THR A 67 5.50 -3.25 12.06
N GLY A 68 6.57 -3.60 11.33
CA GLY A 68 6.64 -3.38 9.87
C GLY A 68 5.46 -4.02 9.13
N SER A 69 5.00 -3.48 8.01
CA SER A 69 3.80 -3.96 7.32
C SER A 69 4.00 -5.30 6.61
N SER A 70 5.23 -5.63 6.21
CA SER A 70 5.54 -6.86 5.46
C SER A 70 6.46 -7.80 6.22
N GLY A 71 6.10 -9.07 6.29
CA GLY A 71 6.91 -10.13 6.90
C GLY A 71 6.11 -11.39 7.16
N THR A 72 6.83 -12.50 7.30
CA THR A 72 6.26 -13.82 7.65
C THR A 72 7.02 -14.40 8.84
N VAL A 73 6.31 -14.83 9.86
CA VAL A 73 6.91 -15.57 10.98
C VAL A 73 6.74 -17.07 10.73
N VAL A 74 7.83 -17.81 10.87
CA VAL A 74 7.82 -19.27 10.90
C VAL A 74 8.31 -19.72 12.26
N ILE A 75 7.53 -20.59 12.92
CA ILE A 75 7.88 -21.18 14.20
C ILE A 75 7.92 -22.70 14.03
N THR A 76 9.02 -23.31 14.43
CA THR A 76 9.19 -24.77 14.55
C THR A 76 9.34 -25.14 16.01
N THR A 77 9.47 -26.42 16.33
CA THR A 77 9.75 -26.88 17.69
C THR A 77 11.09 -26.40 18.28
N LYS A 78 12.01 -25.88 17.43
CA LYS A 78 13.38 -25.50 17.83
C LYS A 78 13.78 -24.08 17.40
N HIS A 79 13.01 -23.42 16.55
CA HIS A 79 13.37 -22.15 15.96
C HIS A 79 12.13 -21.27 15.78
N ALA A 80 12.32 -19.98 15.92
CA ALA A 80 11.36 -18.96 15.53
C ALA A 80 12.08 -17.90 14.69
N GLY A 81 11.61 -17.64 13.47
CA GLY A 81 12.22 -16.69 12.54
C GLY A 81 11.21 -15.74 11.94
N LEU A 82 11.64 -14.49 11.68
CA LEU A 82 10.92 -13.49 10.89
C LEU A 82 11.63 -13.27 9.56
N TRP A 83 10.97 -13.52 8.46
CA TRP A 83 11.42 -13.18 7.10
C TRP A 83 10.79 -11.85 6.68
N THR A 84 11.63 -10.86 6.36
CA THR A 84 11.18 -9.55 5.87
C THR A 84 12.17 -8.99 4.83
N ASP A 85 11.76 -7.97 4.07
CA ASP A 85 12.57 -7.38 3.00
C ASP A 85 13.36 -6.13 3.44
N SER A 86 14.16 -5.60 2.52
CA SER A 86 15.13 -4.53 2.78
C SER A 86 14.54 -3.24 3.34
N ARG A 87 13.25 -2.99 3.15
CA ARG A 87 12.54 -1.82 3.69
C ARG A 87 12.50 -1.82 5.22
N TYR A 88 12.62 -3.00 5.84
CA TYR A 88 12.41 -3.25 7.27
C TYR A 88 13.61 -3.81 8.02
N PHE A 89 14.75 -4.07 7.38
CA PHE A 89 15.88 -4.74 8.05
C PHE A 89 16.31 -4.05 9.34
N ILE A 90 16.49 -2.73 9.31
CA ILE A 90 16.94 -1.95 10.47
C ILE A 90 15.89 -2.00 11.58
N GLN A 91 14.62 -1.78 11.24
CA GLN A 91 13.51 -1.83 12.20
C GLN A 91 13.37 -3.22 12.83
N ALA A 92 13.48 -4.29 12.03
CA ALA A 92 13.35 -5.65 12.52
C ALA A 92 14.52 -6.05 13.43
N GLU A 93 15.77 -5.66 13.10
CA GLU A 93 16.94 -5.86 13.98
C GLU A 93 16.72 -5.26 15.36
N GLU A 94 16.16 -4.04 15.43
CA GLU A 94 15.90 -3.35 16.67
C GLU A 94 14.74 -4.00 17.46
N GLN A 95 13.61 -4.23 16.80
CA GLN A 95 12.39 -4.71 17.44
C GLN A 95 12.45 -6.18 17.86
N LEU A 96 13.25 -7.01 17.19
CA LEU A 96 13.43 -8.43 17.55
C LEU A 96 14.50 -8.67 18.61
N LYS A 97 15.24 -7.65 19.02
CA LYS A 97 16.33 -7.78 19.99
C LYS A 97 15.82 -8.34 21.32
N GLY A 98 16.34 -9.51 21.71
CA GLY A 98 15.95 -10.21 22.94
C GLY A 98 14.58 -10.90 22.89
N SER A 99 13.91 -10.95 21.74
CA SER A 99 12.60 -11.59 21.58
C SER A 99 12.65 -13.13 21.50
N GLY A 100 13.80 -13.71 21.12
CA GLY A 100 13.95 -15.11 20.78
C GLY A 100 13.54 -15.45 19.34
N ILE A 101 13.23 -14.43 18.52
CA ILE A 101 12.92 -14.56 17.08
C ILE A 101 14.11 -14.07 16.28
N GLU A 102 14.62 -14.90 15.38
CA GLU A 102 15.73 -14.57 14.48
C GLU A 102 15.26 -13.80 13.25
N LEU A 103 16.02 -12.78 12.82
CA LEU A 103 15.75 -12.06 11.59
C LEU A 103 16.37 -12.78 10.40
N HIS A 104 15.54 -13.13 9.42
CA HIS A 104 15.96 -13.61 8.10
C HIS A 104 15.71 -12.53 7.05
N LYS A 105 16.79 -12.03 6.46
CA LYS A 105 16.75 -10.96 5.46
C LYS A 105 16.48 -11.55 4.08
N LEU A 106 15.34 -11.21 3.48
CA LEU A 106 15.02 -11.64 2.11
C LEU A 106 15.99 -11.01 1.11
N GLY A 107 16.59 -11.82 0.25
CA GLY A 107 17.44 -11.37 -0.85
C GLY A 107 16.63 -10.70 -1.96
N ILE A 108 15.42 -11.19 -2.23
CA ILE A 108 14.48 -10.63 -3.20
C ILE A 108 13.17 -10.31 -2.47
N PRO A 109 12.69 -9.06 -2.53
CA PRO A 109 11.41 -8.68 -1.90
C PRO A 109 10.25 -9.57 -2.34
N HIS A 110 9.34 -9.87 -1.42
CA HIS A 110 8.14 -10.68 -1.63
C HIS A 110 8.38 -12.12 -2.10
N THR A 111 9.61 -12.65 -2.04
CA THR A 111 9.88 -14.06 -2.28
C THR A 111 9.69 -14.87 -0.99
N PRO A 112 9.07 -16.04 -1.06
CA PRO A 112 8.87 -16.87 0.13
C PRO A 112 10.11 -17.74 0.42
N GLU A 113 11.27 -17.13 0.63
CA GLU A 113 12.54 -17.84 0.93
C GLU A 113 12.45 -18.71 2.19
N TYR A 114 11.51 -18.42 3.10
CA TYR A 114 11.22 -19.28 4.23
C TYR A 114 10.82 -20.71 3.84
N LEU A 115 10.34 -20.93 2.62
CA LEU A 115 9.96 -22.25 2.14
C LEU A 115 11.19 -23.16 1.95
N ASP A 116 12.23 -22.62 1.33
CA ASP A 116 13.50 -23.35 1.14
C ASP A 116 14.13 -23.64 2.50
N TRP A 117 14.15 -22.64 3.39
CA TRP A 117 14.63 -22.82 4.75
C TRP A 117 13.84 -23.90 5.51
N MET A 118 12.50 -23.91 5.41
CA MET A 118 11.67 -24.94 6.05
C MET A 118 11.95 -26.33 5.49
N LYS A 119 12.13 -26.44 4.17
CA LYS A 119 12.45 -27.70 3.51
C LYS A 119 13.78 -28.28 3.95
N GLU A 120 14.77 -27.43 4.25
CA GLU A 120 16.08 -27.84 4.77
C GLU A 120 16.05 -28.23 6.25
N ASN A 121 15.15 -27.65 7.02
CA ASN A 121 15.12 -27.77 8.49
C ASN A 121 14.01 -28.68 9.05
N LEU A 122 13.03 -29.09 8.23
CA LEU A 122 11.97 -30.04 8.62
C LEU A 122 12.31 -31.45 8.15
N LEU A 123 11.88 -32.42 8.95
CA LEU A 123 12.00 -33.84 8.57
C LEU A 123 10.94 -34.21 7.51
N PRO A 124 11.24 -35.16 6.61
CA PRO A 124 10.23 -35.73 5.74
C PRO A 124 9.02 -36.29 6.54
N GLY A 125 7.82 -35.93 6.10
CA GLY A 125 6.58 -36.29 6.79
C GLY A 125 6.18 -35.37 7.93
N SER A 126 6.89 -34.28 8.16
CA SER A 126 6.48 -33.23 9.12
C SER A 126 5.13 -32.64 8.76
N LYS A 127 4.43 -32.09 9.76
CA LYS A 127 3.15 -31.40 9.59
C LYS A 127 3.29 -29.90 9.83
N VAL A 128 2.89 -29.08 8.84
CA VAL A 128 2.91 -27.63 8.90
C VAL A 128 1.50 -27.09 9.04
N GLY A 129 1.23 -26.34 10.12
CA GLY A 129 -0.03 -25.69 10.40
C GLY A 129 -0.08 -24.26 9.85
N LEU A 130 -1.21 -23.88 9.27
CA LEU A 130 -1.50 -22.50 8.86
C LEU A 130 -3.00 -22.20 8.92
N ASP A 131 -3.34 -20.94 9.13
CA ASP A 131 -4.72 -20.49 9.08
C ASP A 131 -5.13 -20.23 7.62
N GLY A 132 -5.93 -21.10 7.05
CA GLY A 132 -6.38 -21.03 5.66
C GLY A 132 -7.21 -19.79 5.31
N ARG A 133 -7.63 -19.00 6.30
CA ARG A 133 -8.22 -17.67 6.07
C ARG A 133 -7.18 -16.68 5.58
N LEU A 134 -5.94 -16.79 6.06
CA LEU A 134 -4.85 -15.83 5.83
C LEU A 134 -4.00 -16.15 4.61
N PHE A 135 -4.28 -17.24 3.92
CA PHE A 135 -3.56 -17.67 2.72
C PHE A 135 -4.52 -17.79 1.54
N SER A 136 -4.12 -17.24 0.40
CA SER A 136 -4.87 -17.44 -0.83
C SER A 136 -4.72 -18.89 -1.33
N VAL A 137 -5.65 -19.31 -2.19
CA VAL A 137 -5.58 -20.63 -2.87
C VAL A 137 -4.26 -20.81 -3.60
N GLY A 138 -3.81 -19.77 -4.32
CA GLY A 138 -2.54 -19.79 -5.05
C GLY A 138 -1.34 -20.00 -4.14
N GLN A 139 -1.32 -19.36 -2.97
CA GLN A 139 -0.27 -19.55 -1.96
C GLN A 139 -0.27 -20.97 -1.40
N VAL A 140 -1.44 -21.49 -1.00
CA VAL A 140 -1.54 -22.86 -0.46
C VAL A 140 -1.10 -23.91 -1.49
N ARG A 141 -1.51 -23.75 -2.76
CA ARG A 141 -1.07 -24.65 -3.85
C ARG A 141 0.44 -24.59 -4.05
N LYS A 142 1.04 -23.38 -3.99
CA LYS A 142 2.49 -23.20 -4.08
C LYS A 142 3.21 -23.88 -2.92
N LEU A 143 2.71 -23.74 -1.68
CA LEU A 143 3.22 -24.42 -0.49
C LEU A 143 3.15 -25.94 -0.65
N ALA A 144 2.00 -26.49 -1.01
CA ALA A 144 1.79 -27.91 -1.20
C ALA A 144 2.73 -28.49 -2.28
N LYS A 145 2.87 -27.79 -3.40
CA LYS A 145 3.82 -28.18 -4.47
C LYS A 145 5.26 -28.17 -3.99
N HIS A 146 5.66 -27.15 -3.23
CA HIS A 146 7.04 -27.00 -2.73
C HIS A 146 7.44 -28.12 -1.76
N PHE A 147 6.50 -28.57 -0.93
CA PHE A 147 6.72 -29.60 0.09
C PHE A 147 6.44 -31.04 -0.36
N SER A 148 5.95 -31.23 -1.58
CA SER A 148 5.45 -32.55 -2.05
C SER A 148 6.50 -33.66 -2.09
N ASP A 149 7.75 -33.35 -2.43
CA ASP A 149 8.85 -34.32 -2.53
C ASP A 149 9.31 -34.83 -1.16
N GLN A 150 9.18 -34.04 -0.10
CA GLN A 150 9.46 -34.44 1.28
C GLN A 150 8.24 -34.97 2.02
N LYS A 151 7.07 -35.03 1.37
CA LYS A 151 5.80 -35.48 1.98
C LYS A 151 5.44 -34.69 3.25
N ILE A 152 5.81 -33.40 3.29
CA ILE A 152 5.39 -32.51 4.37
C ILE A 152 3.91 -32.21 4.18
N ASP A 153 3.11 -32.47 5.21
CA ASP A 153 1.67 -32.27 5.20
C ASP A 153 1.27 -30.85 5.63
N LEU A 154 0.22 -30.30 5.01
CA LEU A 154 -0.31 -28.98 5.31
C LEU A 154 -1.67 -29.08 6.00
N ASP A 155 -1.76 -28.60 7.24
CA ASP A 155 -3.02 -28.39 7.95
C ASP A 155 -3.48 -26.94 7.79
N THR A 156 -4.41 -26.70 6.86
CA THR A 156 -4.94 -25.38 6.57
C THR A 156 -6.09 -24.94 7.49
N ASN A 157 -6.52 -25.79 8.44
CA ASN A 157 -7.52 -25.47 9.46
C ASN A 157 -6.88 -25.21 10.83
N CYS A 158 -5.77 -24.48 10.84
CA CYS A 158 -4.90 -24.40 11.99
C CYS A 158 -4.72 -22.95 12.49
N ASP A 159 -5.79 -22.35 13.07
CA ASP A 159 -5.67 -21.06 13.77
C ASP A 159 -5.03 -21.27 15.15
N LEU A 160 -3.69 -21.32 15.19
CA LEU A 160 -2.94 -21.47 16.44
C LEU A 160 -2.94 -20.17 17.26
N ILE A 161 -2.87 -19.02 16.59
CA ILE A 161 -2.85 -17.70 17.25
C ILE A 161 -4.19 -17.43 17.95
N GLY A 162 -5.32 -17.76 17.35
CA GLY A 162 -6.63 -17.58 17.96
C GLY A 162 -6.82 -18.34 19.27
N GLN A 163 -6.06 -19.43 19.51
CA GLN A 163 -6.12 -20.20 20.75
C GLN A 163 -5.35 -19.56 21.91
N ILE A 164 -4.36 -18.70 21.62
CA ILE A 164 -3.46 -18.10 22.63
C ILE A 164 -3.63 -16.58 22.75
N TRP A 165 -4.19 -15.92 21.76
CA TRP A 165 -4.44 -14.47 21.79
C TRP A 165 -5.81 -14.17 22.40
N LEU A 166 -5.91 -14.29 23.71
CA LEU A 166 -7.20 -14.20 24.43
C LEU A 166 -7.82 -12.80 24.42
N ASP A 167 -6.99 -11.76 24.33
CA ASP A 167 -7.40 -10.35 24.25
C ASP A 167 -7.38 -9.82 22.80
N ARG A 168 -7.57 -10.72 21.81
CA ARG A 168 -7.63 -10.37 20.41
C ARG A 168 -8.71 -9.31 20.16
N PRO A 169 -8.39 -8.17 19.52
CA PRO A 169 -9.39 -7.16 19.18
C PRO A 169 -10.55 -7.75 18.38
N SER A 170 -11.76 -7.28 18.61
CA SER A 170 -12.91 -7.64 17.76
C SER A 170 -12.74 -7.10 16.33
N LEU A 171 -13.48 -7.66 15.37
CA LEU A 171 -13.58 -7.07 14.04
C LEU A 171 -14.16 -5.65 14.14
N PRO A 172 -13.69 -4.71 13.31
CA PRO A 172 -14.19 -3.35 13.30
C PRO A 172 -15.68 -3.27 12.97
N LEU A 173 -16.38 -2.33 13.59
CA LEU A 173 -17.81 -2.07 13.37
C LEU A 173 -18.06 -0.62 12.90
N SER A 174 -17.09 0.01 12.28
CA SER A 174 -17.21 1.36 11.76
C SER A 174 -18.31 1.45 10.69
N PRO A 175 -19.11 2.54 10.66
CA PRO A 175 -20.16 2.69 9.67
C PRO A 175 -19.62 2.69 8.24
N VAL A 176 -20.34 2.04 7.34
CA VAL A 176 -20.14 2.13 5.89
C VAL A 176 -20.96 3.29 5.37
N PHE A 177 -20.41 4.05 4.44
CA PHE A 177 -21.08 5.19 3.82
C PHE A 177 -20.96 5.16 2.29
N GLU A 178 -21.84 5.87 1.64
CA GLU A 178 -21.88 5.98 0.18
C GLU A 178 -20.79 6.93 -0.33
N HIS A 179 -20.07 6.50 -1.34
CA HIS A 179 -19.20 7.35 -2.14
C HIS A 179 -20.00 7.87 -3.33
N GLU A 180 -20.42 9.13 -3.26
CA GLU A 180 -21.35 9.73 -4.20
C GLU A 180 -20.84 9.70 -5.65
N VAL A 181 -21.75 9.49 -6.60
CA VAL A 181 -21.45 9.42 -8.05
C VAL A 181 -20.77 10.69 -8.57
N LYS A 182 -21.03 11.86 -7.96
CA LYS A 182 -20.33 13.12 -8.32
C LYS A 182 -18.80 13.02 -8.16
N TYR A 183 -18.31 12.15 -7.26
CA TYR A 183 -16.89 11.84 -7.11
C TYR A 183 -16.49 10.61 -7.93
N ALA A 184 -17.25 9.53 -7.82
CA ALA A 184 -16.95 8.24 -8.46
C ALA A 184 -17.10 8.25 -9.99
N GLY A 185 -17.84 9.20 -10.56
CA GLY A 185 -18.05 9.37 -11.99
C GLY A 185 -18.80 8.26 -12.72
N SER A 186 -19.18 7.17 -12.00
CA SER A 186 -19.91 6.03 -12.54
C SER A 186 -20.79 5.42 -11.47
N SER A 187 -22.01 5.02 -11.82
CA SER A 187 -22.95 4.38 -10.92
C SER A 187 -22.57 2.93 -10.60
N ARG A 188 -23.18 2.35 -9.55
CA ARG A 188 -23.06 0.92 -9.22
C ARG A 188 -23.55 0.04 -10.35
N GLU A 189 -24.68 0.41 -10.96
CA GLU A 189 -25.26 -0.32 -12.08
C GLU A 189 -24.32 -0.40 -13.27
N GLU A 190 -23.71 0.74 -13.68
CA GLU A 190 -22.73 0.79 -14.76
C GLU A 190 -21.50 -0.07 -14.46
N LYS A 191 -20.98 -0.01 -13.22
CA LYS A 191 -19.81 -0.80 -12.80
C LYS A 191 -20.13 -2.30 -12.79
N MET A 192 -21.28 -2.70 -12.23
CA MET A 192 -21.75 -4.09 -12.26
C MET A 192 -21.98 -4.59 -13.68
N GLY A 193 -22.51 -3.74 -14.56
CA GLY A 193 -22.67 -4.04 -16.00
C GLY A 193 -21.35 -4.42 -16.66
N LYS A 194 -20.31 -3.59 -16.47
CA LYS A 194 -18.95 -3.87 -16.99
C LYS A 194 -18.36 -5.18 -16.44
N VAL A 195 -18.61 -5.49 -15.17
CA VAL A 195 -18.16 -6.75 -14.57
C VAL A 195 -18.90 -7.93 -15.21
N ARG A 196 -20.24 -7.86 -15.35
CA ARG A 196 -21.06 -8.89 -15.99
C ARG A 196 -20.65 -9.20 -17.43
N GLU A 197 -20.31 -8.17 -18.21
CA GLU A 197 -19.78 -8.33 -19.57
C GLU A 197 -18.49 -9.18 -19.58
N LYS A 198 -17.63 -9.02 -18.59
CA LYS A 198 -16.35 -9.73 -18.48
C LYS A 198 -16.45 -11.12 -17.83
N MET A 199 -17.58 -11.48 -17.21
CA MET A 199 -17.79 -12.82 -16.64
C MET A 199 -17.90 -13.91 -17.71
N GLY A 200 -18.06 -13.55 -18.99
CA GLY A 200 -18.19 -14.51 -20.09
C GLY A 200 -19.38 -15.47 -19.89
N GLY A 201 -19.11 -16.79 -19.93
CA GLY A 201 -20.14 -17.82 -19.74
C GLY A 201 -20.44 -18.21 -18.29
N SER A 202 -19.77 -17.64 -17.29
CA SER A 202 -19.94 -18.00 -15.89
C SER A 202 -21.21 -17.38 -15.28
N ASP A 203 -21.80 -18.07 -14.31
CA ASP A 203 -23.02 -17.62 -13.64
C ASP A 203 -22.74 -16.63 -12.54
N PHE A 204 -21.60 -16.80 -11.82
CA PHE A 204 -21.20 -15.97 -10.68
C PHE A 204 -19.74 -15.56 -10.80
N TYR A 205 -19.42 -14.46 -10.13
CA TYR A 205 -18.05 -13.99 -9.85
C TYR A 205 -17.92 -13.63 -8.37
N LEU A 206 -16.95 -14.26 -7.69
CA LEU A 206 -16.61 -14.01 -6.29
C LEU A 206 -15.60 -12.87 -6.20
N ILE A 207 -15.87 -11.91 -5.33
CA ILE A 207 -14.98 -10.79 -5.03
C ILE A 207 -14.59 -10.87 -3.56
N SER A 208 -13.29 -11.02 -3.31
CA SER A 208 -12.72 -11.11 -1.96
C SER A 208 -12.00 -9.85 -1.53
N THR A 209 -11.41 -9.08 -2.45
CA THR A 209 -10.62 -7.88 -2.14
C THR A 209 -11.50 -6.71 -1.69
N LEU A 210 -11.13 -6.06 -0.58
CA LEU A 210 -11.96 -5.03 0.06
C LEU A 210 -12.12 -3.77 -0.78
N ASP A 211 -11.05 -3.36 -1.45
CA ASP A 211 -11.01 -2.19 -2.32
C ASP A 211 -11.82 -2.40 -3.63
N ASP A 212 -11.84 -3.62 -4.17
CA ASP A 212 -12.68 -3.96 -5.31
C ASP A 212 -14.16 -3.89 -4.97
N ILE A 213 -14.54 -4.40 -3.79
CA ILE A 213 -15.92 -4.33 -3.27
C ILE A 213 -16.32 -2.86 -3.04
N ALA A 214 -15.44 -2.09 -2.40
CA ALA A 214 -15.68 -0.68 -2.12
C ALA A 214 -15.83 0.15 -3.42
N TRP A 215 -14.99 -0.13 -4.43
CA TRP A 215 -15.08 0.50 -5.76
C TRP A 215 -16.37 0.12 -6.49
N LEU A 216 -16.67 -1.18 -6.53
CA LEU A 216 -17.81 -1.72 -7.30
C LEU A 216 -19.13 -1.14 -6.81
N PHE A 217 -19.34 -1.14 -5.49
CA PHE A 217 -20.58 -0.69 -4.88
C PHE A 217 -20.59 0.79 -4.51
N ASN A 218 -19.57 1.58 -4.88
CA ASN A 218 -19.45 2.98 -4.46
C ASN A 218 -19.66 3.14 -2.95
N LEU A 219 -19.01 2.30 -2.16
CA LEU A 219 -19.07 2.30 -0.71
C LEU A 219 -17.68 2.53 -0.13
N ARG A 220 -17.63 3.17 1.03
CA ARG A 220 -16.40 3.36 1.79
C ARG A 220 -16.66 3.05 3.28
N GLY A 221 -15.60 2.71 3.98
CA GLY A 221 -15.60 2.47 5.42
C GLY A 221 -14.27 2.90 6.04
N SER A 222 -14.02 2.48 7.27
CA SER A 222 -12.79 2.79 8.00
C SER A 222 -12.33 1.61 8.87
N ASP A 223 -12.48 0.40 8.35
CA ASP A 223 -12.10 -0.81 9.09
C ASP A 223 -10.58 -1.05 9.08
N VAL A 224 -9.90 -0.52 8.09
CA VAL A 224 -8.45 -0.60 7.93
C VAL A 224 -7.87 0.80 8.01
N GLU A 225 -6.83 0.97 8.83
CA GLU A 225 -6.16 2.26 8.98
C GLU A 225 -5.65 2.77 7.63
N CYS A 226 -5.84 4.05 7.32
CA CYS A 226 -5.47 4.72 6.09
C CYS A 226 -6.19 4.25 4.81
N ASN A 227 -6.89 3.13 4.83
CA ASN A 227 -7.63 2.60 3.68
C ASN A 227 -9.14 2.75 3.91
N PRO A 228 -9.85 3.48 3.04
CA PRO A 228 -11.29 3.73 3.21
C PRO A 228 -12.14 2.52 2.77
N VAL A 229 -11.85 1.35 3.32
CA VAL A 229 -12.48 0.06 3.02
C VAL A 229 -13.20 -0.51 4.25
N PHE A 230 -13.97 -1.56 4.04
CA PHE A 230 -14.71 -2.27 5.09
C PHE A 230 -14.69 -3.77 4.81
N TYR A 231 -14.70 -4.59 5.87
CA TYR A 231 -14.73 -6.05 5.75
C TYR A 231 -16.03 -6.53 5.14
N ALA A 232 -15.95 -7.09 3.94
CA ALA A 232 -17.07 -7.64 3.20
C ALA A 232 -16.59 -8.66 2.16
N TYR A 233 -17.49 -9.54 1.73
CA TYR A 233 -17.39 -10.30 0.49
C TYR A 233 -18.50 -9.89 -0.45
N ALA A 234 -18.32 -10.14 -1.75
CA ALA A 234 -19.39 -9.95 -2.71
C ALA A 234 -19.44 -11.07 -3.74
N VAL A 235 -20.63 -11.32 -4.25
CA VAL A 235 -20.86 -12.20 -5.40
C VAL A 235 -21.67 -11.45 -6.42
N ILE A 236 -21.23 -11.42 -7.67
CA ILE A 236 -21.97 -10.87 -8.79
C ILE A 236 -22.54 -12.04 -9.60
N GLY A 237 -23.86 -12.05 -9.73
CA GLY A 237 -24.57 -12.93 -10.63
C GLY A 237 -25.04 -12.19 -11.88
N ARG A 238 -25.74 -12.90 -12.78
CA ARG A 238 -26.26 -12.36 -14.04
C ARG A 238 -27.25 -11.23 -13.80
N ASP A 239 -28.18 -11.44 -12.86
CA ASP A 239 -29.32 -10.54 -12.63
C ASP A 239 -29.32 -9.90 -11.23
N ALA A 240 -28.54 -10.43 -10.30
CA ALA A 240 -28.46 -9.95 -8.91
C ALA A 240 -27.02 -9.81 -8.47
N ALA A 241 -26.80 -9.11 -7.35
CA ALA A 241 -25.55 -9.01 -6.63
C ALA A 241 -25.79 -9.28 -5.14
N TRP A 242 -24.82 -9.89 -4.48
CA TRP A 242 -24.87 -10.16 -3.04
C TRP A 242 -23.71 -9.50 -2.35
N LEU A 243 -23.99 -8.79 -1.26
CA LEU A 243 -23.02 -8.15 -0.39
C LEU A 243 -23.08 -8.81 0.99
N PHE A 244 -21.99 -9.45 1.40
CA PHE A 244 -21.84 -10.08 2.70
C PHE A 244 -21.04 -9.15 3.61
N VAL A 245 -21.72 -8.52 4.56
CA VAL A 245 -21.16 -7.47 5.44
C VAL A 245 -21.77 -7.57 6.82
N GLU A 246 -21.06 -7.11 7.86
CA GLU A 246 -21.69 -6.97 9.18
C GLU A 246 -22.82 -5.93 9.08
N ILE A 247 -24.07 -6.39 9.24
CA ILE A 247 -25.28 -5.61 8.95
C ILE A 247 -25.35 -4.32 9.78
N ALA A 248 -24.81 -4.35 11.00
CA ALA A 248 -24.78 -3.21 11.91
C ALA A 248 -23.98 -2.01 11.36
N LYS A 249 -23.09 -2.23 10.39
CA LYS A 249 -22.31 -1.16 9.74
C LYS A 249 -23.12 -0.34 8.73
N LEU A 250 -24.21 -0.89 8.22
CA LEU A 250 -25.01 -0.26 7.18
C LEU A 250 -26.14 0.58 7.80
N PRO A 251 -26.17 1.92 7.59
CA PRO A 251 -27.33 2.74 7.92
C PRO A 251 -28.59 2.26 7.17
N GLU A 252 -29.78 2.38 7.79
CA GLU A 252 -31.04 1.89 7.20
C GLU A 252 -31.32 2.49 5.82
N ALA A 253 -31.06 3.79 5.64
CA ALA A 253 -31.24 4.45 4.35
C ALA A 253 -30.37 3.81 3.26
N LEU A 254 -29.11 3.48 3.59
CA LEU A 254 -28.20 2.83 2.65
C LEU A 254 -28.63 1.41 2.31
N LYS A 255 -29.14 0.63 3.29
CA LYS A 255 -29.72 -0.70 3.03
C LYS A 255 -30.88 -0.64 2.05
N MET A 256 -31.77 0.34 2.24
CA MET A 256 -32.91 0.54 1.34
C MET A 256 -32.46 0.86 -0.08
N THR A 257 -31.47 1.76 -0.25
CA THR A 257 -30.91 2.12 -1.55
C THR A 257 -30.29 0.90 -2.24
N LEU A 258 -29.42 0.16 -1.53
CA LEU A 258 -28.76 -1.04 -2.08
C LEU A 258 -29.78 -2.11 -2.53
N ASN A 259 -30.81 -2.37 -1.71
CA ASN A 259 -31.86 -3.32 -2.08
C ASN A 259 -32.67 -2.87 -3.31
N GLN A 260 -32.97 -1.56 -3.43
CA GLN A 260 -33.65 -1.01 -4.61
C GLN A 260 -32.81 -1.15 -5.89
N GLU A 261 -31.49 -1.11 -5.75
CA GLU A 261 -30.53 -1.31 -6.86
C GLU A 261 -30.22 -2.79 -7.13
N GLY A 262 -30.94 -3.74 -6.52
CA GLY A 262 -30.79 -5.19 -6.75
C GLY A 262 -29.58 -5.82 -6.04
N ILE A 263 -29.06 -5.17 -4.99
CA ILE A 263 -27.97 -5.69 -4.15
C ILE A 263 -28.58 -6.30 -2.88
N ILE A 264 -28.45 -7.62 -2.75
CA ILE A 264 -29.00 -8.41 -1.64
C ILE A 264 -27.96 -8.45 -0.52
N ILE A 265 -28.35 -7.98 0.67
CA ILE A 265 -27.44 -7.86 1.83
C ILE A 265 -27.56 -9.11 2.70
N HIS A 266 -26.40 -9.71 3.02
CA HIS A 266 -26.28 -10.84 3.94
C HIS A 266 -25.30 -10.54 5.07
N PRO A 267 -25.44 -11.19 6.25
CA PRO A 267 -24.40 -11.16 7.28
C PRO A 267 -23.06 -11.64 6.75
N TYR A 268 -21.97 -11.01 7.18
CA TYR A 268 -20.61 -11.35 6.75
C TYR A 268 -20.28 -12.85 6.87
N GLY A 269 -20.68 -13.48 7.97
CA GLY A 269 -20.43 -14.89 8.23
C GLY A 269 -21.24 -15.89 7.38
N GLU A 270 -22.23 -15.41 6.60
CA GLU A 270 -23.06 -16.27 5.75
C GLU A 270 -22.41 -16.61 4.37
N MET A 271 -21.25 -16.05 4.09
CA MET A 271 -20.57 -16.22 2.81
C MET A 271 -20.30 -17.69 2.47
N GLU A 272 -19.73 -18.46 3.39
CA GLU A 272 -19.43 -19.89 3.16
C GLU A 272 -20.71 -20.71 2.98
N ASN A 273 -21.75 -20.43 3.77
CA ASN A 273 -23.06 -21.08 3.63
C ASN A 273 -23.71 -20.81 2.27
N PHE A 274 -23.54 -19.60 1.74
CA PHE A 274 -24.02 -19.25 0.39
C PHE A 274 -23.27 -20.03 -0.67
N LEU A 275 -21.95 -20.09 -0.60
CA LEU A 275 -21.11 -20.82 -1.56
C LEU A 275 -21.36 -22.33 -1.53
N ASN A 276 -21.53 -22.93 -0.37
CA ASN A 276 -21.88 -24.35 -0.22
C ASN A 276 -23.23 -24.71 -0.85
N LYS A 277 -24.12 -23.74 -1.05
CA LYS A 277 -25.47 -23.94 -1.60
C LYS A 277 -25.59 -23.50 -3.06
N LEU A 278 -24.47 -23.28 -3.75
CA LEU A 278 -24.50 -22.98 -5.16
C LEU A 278 -25.24 -24.08 -5.93
N PRO A 279 -26.18 -23.73 -6.81
CA PRO A 279 -26.95 -24.73 -7.57
C PRO A 279 -26.06 -25.60 -8.43
N ALA A 280 -26.38 -26.87 -8.52
CA ALA A 280 -25.64 -27.82 -9.36
C ALA A 280 -25.63 -27.37 -10.83
N GLY A 281 -24.48 -27.43 -11.46
CA GLY A 281 -24.27 -27.02 -12.86
C GLY A 281 -24.02 -25.53 -13.07
N GLN A 282 -24.08 -24.72 -12.01
CA GLN A 282 -23.68 -23.31 -12.09
C GLN A 282 -22.19 -23.14 -11.77
N THR A 283 -21.57 -22.15 -12.38
CA THR A 283 -20.15 -21.87 -12.27
C THR A 283 -19.87 -20.51 -11.61
N ILE A 284 -18.80 -20.45 -10.81
CA ILE A 284 -18.33 -19.23 -10.15
C ILE A 284 -16.86 -18.98 -10.51
N ILE A 285 -16.58 -17.79 -11.02
CA ILE A 285 -15.20 -17.33 -11.25
C ILE A 285 -14.59 -16.97 -9.91
N ILE A 286 -13.37 -17.44 -9.69
CA ILE A 286 -12.52 -17.06 -8.55
C ILE A 286 -11.14 -16.65 -9.02
N ASP A 287 -10.58 -15.64 -8.37
CA ASP A 287 -9.16 -15.32 -8.48
C ASP A 287 -8.37 -16.07 -7.41
N LEU A 288 -7.43 -16.90 -7.84
CA LEU A 288 -6.60 -17.71 -6.95
C LEU A 288 -5.65 -16.87 -6.06
N GLY A 289 -5.33 -15.66 -6.49
CA GLY A 289 -4.46 -14.74 -5.76
C GLY A 289 -5.14 -14.04 -4.59
N SER A 290 -6.44 -13.77 -4.71
CA SER A 290 -7.21 -13.00 -3.72
C SER A 290 -8.22 -13.84 -2.92
N THR A 291 -8.66 -14.99 -3.43
CA THR A 291 -9.59 -15.87 -2.71
C THR A 291 -8.85 -16.67 -1.64
N SER A 292 -9.25 -16.55 -0.37
CA SER A 292 -8.66 -17.34 0.71
C SER A 292 -8.96 -18.84 0.56
N ASN A 293 -8.05 -19.67 1.05
CA ASN A 293 -8.19 -21.12 0.96
C ASN A 293 -9.44 -21.64 1.72
N GLN A 294 -9.83 -20.97 2.81
CA GLN A 294 -11.04 -21.33 3.54
C GLN A 294 -12.30 -21.08 2.70
N VAL A 295 -12.43 -19.90 2.11
CA VAL A 295 -13.57 -19.54 1.24
C VAL A 295 -13.62 -20.46 0.02
N PHE A 296 -12.48 -20.77 -0.58
CA PHE A 296 -12.39 -21.71 -1.69
C PHE A 296 -12.93 -23.11 -1.34
N ASN A 297 -12.59 -23.63 -0.16
CA ASN A 297 -13.02 -24.95 0.29
C ASN A 297 -14.54 -25.05 0.53
N ALA A 298 -15.24 -23.91 0.64
CA ALA A 298 -16.70 -23.86 0.73
C ALA A 298 -17.39 -23.93 -0.64
N ILE A 299 -16.65 -23.83 -1.75
CA ILE A 299 -17.21 -23.88 -3.10
C ILE A 299 -17.26 -25.34 -3.60
N PRO A 300 -18.40 -25.85 -4.12
CA PRO A 300 -18.43 -27.15 -4.79
C PRO A 300 -17.38 -27.20 -5.92
N LYS A 301 -16.55 -28.23 -5.95
CA LYS A 301 -15.40 -28.33 -6.86
C LYS A 301 -15.78 -28.20 -8.33
N GLU A 302 -16.92 -28.75 -8.71
CA GLU A 302 -17.47 -28.70 -10.07
C GLU A 302 -17.96 -27.32 -10.48
N SER A 303 -18.23 -26.44 -9.51
CA SER A 303 -18.66 -25.07 -9.77
C SER A 303 -17.49 -24.10 -9.99
N VAL A 304 -16.28 -24.49 -9.59
CA VAL A 304 -15.11 -23.61 -9.65
C VAL A 304 -14.66 -23.36 -11.09
N ARG A 305 -14.54 -22.07 -11.44
CA ARG A 305 -13.84 -21.61 -12.63
C ARG A 305 -12.73 -20.64 -12.21
N GLU A 306 -11.49 -21.06 -12.40
CA GLU A 306 -10.34 -20.20 -12.13
C GLU A 306 -10.25 -19.08 -13.18
N GLY A 307 -10.01 -17.86 -12.75
CA GLY A 307 -9.89 -16.68 -13.62
C GLY A 307 -9.09 -15.58 -12.96
N ASP A 308 -8.83 -14.52 -13.72
CA ASP A 308 -8.16 -13.33 -13.24
C ASP A 308 -9.13 -12.39 -12.50
N ASN A 309 -8.60 -11.48 -11.72
CA ASN A 309 -9.39 -10.40 -11.11
C ASN A 309 -9.98 -9.50 -12.22
N ILE A 310 -11.32 -9.45 -12.29
CA ILE A 310 -12.05 -8.66 -13.29
C ILE A 310 -12.06 -7.16 -12.93
N ILE A 311 -12.07 -6.82 -11.64
CA ILE A 311 -12.30 -5.45 -11.17
C ILE A 311 -11.01 -4.64 -11.16
N ALA A 312 -9.90 -5.20 -10.73
CA ALA A 312 -8.65 -4.46 -10.61
C ALA A 312 -8.24 -3.71 -11.91
N PRO A 313 -8.31 -4.30 -13.12
CA PRO A 313 -8.05 -3.57 -14.36
C PRO A 313 -9.08 -2.47 -14.65
N LEU A 314 -10.36 -2.69 -14.31
CA LEU A 314 -11.41 -1.69 -14.51
C LEU A 314 -11.24 -0.48 -13.60
N LYS A 315 -10.85 -0.72 -12.35
CA LYS A 315 -10.61 0.28 -11.32
C LYS A 315 -9.35 1.10 -11.57
N ALA A 316 -8.31 0.46 -12.10
CA ALA A 316 -7.02 1.10 -12.38
C ALA A 316 -7.12 2.21 -13.43
N ILE A 317 -8.00 2.06 -14.41
CA ILE A 317 -8.26 3.07 -15.45
C ILE A 317 -9.26 4.08 -14.91
N LYS A 318 -8.76 5.23 -14.47
CA LYS A 318 -9.59 6.30 -13.92
C LYS A 318 -10.46 6.92 -15.02
N ASN A 319 -11.75 7.10 -14.73
CA ASN A 319 -12.66 7.79 -15.65
C ASN A 319 -12.39 9.31 -15.68
N PRO A 320 -12.95 10.07 -16.64
CA PRO A 320 -12.68 11.49 -16.77
C PRO A 320 -13.02 12.32 -15.52
N VAL A 321 -14.05 11.93 -14.75
CA VAL A 321 -14.45 12.59 -13.50
C VAL A 321 -13.40 12.34 -12.42
N GLU A 322 -12.97 11.11 -12.23
CA GLU A 322 -11.90 10.74 -11.30
C GLU A 322 -10.59 11.44 -11.64
N ILE A 323 -10.20 11.50 -12.93
CA ILE A 323 -9.00 12.20 -13.39
C ILE A 323 -9.05 13.69 -13.04
N GLN A 324 -10.20 14.36 -13.29
CA GLN A 324 -10.35 15.78 -12.96
C GLN A 324 -10.25 16.01 -11.45
N HIS A 325 -10.85 15.14 -10.64
CA HIS A 325 -10.74 15.20 -9.19
C HIS A 325 -9.32 14.96 -8.70
N CYS A 326 -8.59 13.98 -9.25
CA CYS A 326 -7.17 13.76 -8.97
C CYS A 326 -6.35 15.04 -9.20
N LYS A 327 -6.55 15.70 -10.34
CA LYS A 327 -5.85 16.99 -10.64
C LYS A 327 -6.21 18.10 -9.65
N ASN A 328 -7.47 18.17 -9.22
CA ASN A 328 -7.93 19.17 -8.26
C ASN A 328 -7.37 18.95 -6.84
N ILE A 329 -7.29 17.69 -6.38
CA ILE A 329 -6.73 17.40 -5.05
C ILE A 329 -5.23 17.70 -4.99
N MET A 330 -4.48 17.55 -6.10
CA MET A 330 -3.06 17.88 -6.13
C MET A 330 -2.80 19.37 -5.87
N VAL A 331 -3.71 20.25 -6.27
CA VAL A 331 -3.64 21.67 -5.91
C VAL A 331 -3.82 21.86 -4.40
N ARG A 332 -4.85 21.22 -3.80
CA ARG A 332 -5.11 21.33 -2.36
C ARG A 332 -4.00 20.72 -1.52
N ASP A 333 -3.56 19.54 -1.87
CA ASP A 333 -2.47 18.86 -1.15
C ASP A 333 -1.15 19.60 -1.27
N GLY A 334 -0.86 20.16 -2.47
CA GLY A 334 0.30 21.03 -2.69
C GLY A 334 0.30 22.28 -1.80
N ILE A 335 -0.89 22.88 -1.56
CA ILE A 335 -1.05 24.02 -0.64
C ILE A 335 -0.84 23.58 0.82
N ALA A 336 -1.34 22.40 1.22
CA ALA A 336 -1.13 21.85 2.55
C ALA A 336 0.36 21.64 2.85
N LEU A 337 1.07 21.02 1.89
CA LEU A 337 2.52 20.82 1.95
C LEU A 337 3.27 22.15 2.03
N LEU A 338 2.92 23.14 1.20
CA LEU A 338 3.51 24.46 1.22
C LEU A 338 3.40 25.10 2.60
N ARG A 339 2.22 25.08 3.20
CA ARG A 339 1.97 25.62 4.55
C ARG A 339 2.78 24.91 5.62
N MET A 340 2.86 23.58 5.57
CA MET A 340 3.65 22.80 6.50
C MET A 340 5.14 23.11 6.35
N PHE A 341 5.70 23.15 5.14
CA PHE A 341 7.12 23.45 4.95
C PHE A 341 7.47 24.91 5.30
N MET A 342 6.60 25.88 5.02
CA MET A 342 6.77 27.25 5.50
C MET A 342 6.79 27.33 7.02
N TRP A 343 5.86 26.64 7.67
CA TRP A 343 5.83 26.55 9.14
C TRP A 343 7.12 25.90 9.68
N LEU A 344 7.58 24.81 9.08
CA LEU A 344 8.81 24.12 9.52
C LEU A 344 10.03 25.05 9.40
N GLU A 345 10.21 25.73 8.25
CA GLU A 345 11.31 26.65 8.04
C GLU A 345 11.32 27.80 9.08
N GLN A 346 10.15 28.37 9.39
CA GLN A 346 10.01 29.44 10.39
C GLN A 346 10.30 28.93 11.80
N THR A 347 9.76 27.76 12.17
CA THR A 347 9.91 27.21 13.51
C THR A 347 11.36 26.80 13.80
N LEU A 348 12.08 26.31 12.79
CA LEU A 348 13.50 25.96 12.93
C LEU A 348 14.44 27.16 13.14
N GLU A 349 13.99 28.40 12.95
CA GLU A 349 14.73 29.60 13.38
C GLU A 349 14.69 29.80 14.91
N GLU A 350 13.67 29.24 15.59
CA GLU A 350 13.38 29.49 16.99
C GLU A 350 13.67 28.27 17.88
N ARG A 351 13.41 27.06 17.39
CA ARG A 351 13.54 25.83 18.17
C ARG A 351 13.75 24.58 17.30
N LEU A 352 14.11 23.49 17.95
CA LEU A 352 14.08 22.15 17.36
C LEU A 352 12.64 21.69 17.14
N VAL A 353 12.42 20.82 16.16
CA VAL A 353 11.09 20.29 15.81
C VAL A 353 11.16 18.76 15.77
N PRO A 354 10.39 18.03 16.60
CA PRO A 354 10.30 16.58 16.51
C PRO A 354 9.73 16.15 15.15
N GLU A 355 10.22 15.05 14.60
CA GLU A 355 9.70 14.48 13.32
C GLU A 355 8.18 14.25 13.38
N THR A 356 7.64 13.82 14.52
CA THR A 356 6.19 13.63 14.73
C THR A 356 5.39 14.92 14.60
N GLU A 357 5.95 16.06 15.02
CA GLU A 357 5.26 17.35 14.92
C GLU A 357 5.09 17.82 13.46
N VAL A 358 6.02 17.45 12.59
CA VAL A 358 5.89 17.71 11.13
C VAL A 358 4.71 16.95 10.56
N ALA A 359 4.55 15.67 10.90
CA ALA A 359 3.42 14.85 10.48
C ALA A 359 2.08 15.42 11.01
N GLU A 360 2.03 15.82 12.30
CA GLU A 360 0.84 16.42 12.91
C GLU A 360 0.48 17.75 12.24
N LYS A 361 1.47 18.58 11.94
CA LYS A 361 1.27 19.87 11.26
C LYS A 361 0.71 19.69 9.86
N LEU A 362 1.16 18.68 9.14
CA LEU A 362 0.65 18.39 7.81
C LEU A 362 -0.83 17.97 7.84
N ILE A 363 -1.20 17.11 8.78
CA ILE A 363 -2.61 16.73 9.02
C ILE A 363 -3.47 17.98 9.31
N GLU A 364 -2.98 18.90 10.12
CA GLU A 364 -3.66 20.18 10.41
C GLU A 364 -3.87 21.01 9.11
N CYS A 365 -2.83 21.13 8.30
CA CYS A 365 -2.88 21.86 7.03
C CYS A 365 -3.86 21.23 6.04
N ARG A 366 -3.89 19.89 5.92
CA ARG A 366 -4.81 19.14 5.06
C ARG A 366 -6.27 19.33 5.48
N ARG A 367 -6.55 19.23 6.79
CA ARG A 367 -7.90 19.43 7.35
C ARG A 367 -8.48 20.81 7.03
N ALA A 368 -7.65 21.83 6.96
CA ALA A 368 -8.08 23.20 6.67
C ALA A 368 -8.57 23.40 5.22
N LEU A 369 -8.31 22.48 4.30
CA LEU A 369 -8.57 22.64 2.87
C LEU A 369 -9.81 21.89 2.34
N GLY A 370 -10.54 21.20 3.20
CA GLY A 370 -11.81 20.52 2.88
C GLY A 370 -11.65 19.16 2.17
N ASN A 371 -12.71 18.36 2.23
CA ASN A 371 -12.80 16.98 1.72
C ASN A 371 -11.78 15.98 2.28
N TYR A 372 -10.87 16.41 3.14
CA TYR A 372 -9.88 15.54 3.77
C TYR A 372 -10.56 14.61 4.79
N VAL A 373 -10.26 13.33 4.69
CA VAL A 373 -10.81 12.26 5.55
C VAL A 373 -9.76 11.73 6.51
N GLY A 374 -8.52 11.57 6.05
CA GLY A 374 -7.41 11.02 6.81
C GLY A 374 -6.15 10.89 5.97
N GLU A 375 -5.09 10.35 6.54
CA GLU A 375 -3.87 10.04 5.78
C GLU A 375 -4.09 8.81 4.90
N SER A 376 -3.40 8.74 3.75
CA SER A 376 -3.41 7.56 2.86
C SER A 376 -2.44 6.46 3.34
N PHE A 377 -1.47 6.84 4.16
CA PHE A 377 -0.57 5.99 4.94
C PHE A 377 0.05 6.80 6.08
N ASP A 378 0.68 6.15 7.06
CA ASP A 378 1.40 6.86 8.13
C ASP A 378 2.57 7.65 7.55
N ALA A 379 2.57 8.97 7.73
CA ALA A 379 3.60 9.84 7.16
C ALA A 379 5.01 9.41 7.60
N ILE A 380 5.92 9.32 6.64
CA ILE A 380 7.35 9.09 6.84
C ILE A 380 8.01 10.46 6.93
N VAL A 381 8.53 10.80 8.09
CA VAL A 381 9.29 12.04 8.32
C VAL A 381 10.66 11.62 8.83
N GLY A 382 11.63 11.47 7.92
CA GLY A 382 12.96 10.93 8.22
C GLY A 382 14.06 11.98 8.16
N TYR A 383 14.52 12.44 9.32
CA TYR A 383 15.62 13.39 9.42
C TYR A 383 16.96 12.68 9.38
N ASN A 384 17.85 13.08 8.46
CA ASN A 384 19.18 12.48 8.26
C ASN A 384 19.13 10.94 8.22
N SER A 385 19.76 10.25 9.19
CA SER A 385 19.86 8.79 9.23
C SER A 385 18.51 8.07 9.28
N ASN A 386 17.46 8.67 9.83
CA ASN A 386 16.12 8.10 9.86
C ASN A 386 15.52 8.03 8.45
N GLY A 387 15.88 8.97 7.55
CA GLY A 387 15.49 8.91 6.15
C GLY A 387 16.07 7.71 5.39
N ALA A 388 17.13 7.06 5.90
CA ALA A 388 17.66 5.83 5.30
C ALA A 388 16.81 4.58 5.59
N ILE A 389 15.84 4.67 6.49
CA ILE A 389 14.86 3.62 6.76
C ILE A 389 13.66 3.87 5.84
N VAL A 390 13.51 3.08 4.78
CA VAL A 390 12.58 3.33 3.66
C VAL A 390 11.14 3.59 4.13
N HIS A 391 10.66 2.80 5.10
CA HIS A 391 9.33 2.92 5.72
C HIS A 391 9.45 3.37 7.18
N TYR A 392 10.28 4.38 7.43
CA TYR A 392 10.45 4.97 8.75
C TYR A 392 9.12 5.54 9.25
N ARG A 393 8.84 5.27 10.51
CA ARG A 393 7.68 5.85 11.20
C ARG A 393 8.16 6.57 12.45
N PRO A 394 8.05 7.90 12.54
CA PRO A 394 8.42 8.61 13.75
C PRO A 394 7.46 8.25 14.89
N GLU A 395 8.02 7.94 16.07
CA GLU A 395 7.24 7.65 17.25
C GLU A 395 7.51 8.71 18.34
N PRO A 396 6.48 9.18 19.07
CA PRO A 396 6.65 10.17 20.12
C PRO A 396 7.65 9.70 21.19
N GLY A 397 8.58 10.58 21.54
CA GLY A 397 9.58 10.35 22.60
C GLY A 397 10.84 9.60 22.17
N ILE A 398 10.86 9.02 20.96
CA ILE A 398 12.04 8.33 20.40
C ILE A 398 12.43 8.82 19.01
N CYS A 399 11.61 9.64 18.36
CA CYS A 399 11.94 10.24 17.08
C CYS A 399 13.05 11.32 17.20
N ALA A 400 13.69 11.65 16.07
CA ALA A 400 14.71 12.69 16.06
C ALA A 400 14.12 14.10 16.22
N GLU A 401 14.94 15.00 16.76
CA GLU A 401 14.68 16.44 16.76
C GLU A 401 15.36 17.07 15.53
N ILE A 402 14.55 17.58 14.63
CA ILE A 402 14.98 18.25 13.39
C ILE A 402 15.67 19.57 13.76
N GLN A 403 16.82 19.81 13.12
CA GLN A 403 17.62 21.02 13.26
C GLN A 403 17.79 21.71 11.92
N LYS A 404 18.21 22.98 11.91
CA LYS A 404 18.51 23.75 10.68
C LYS A 404 19.84 23.30 10.05
N LYS A 405 20.01 22.00 9.82
CA LYS A 405 21.15 21.39 9.13
C LYS A 405 20.77 20.00 8.60
N GLY A 406 21.54 19.50 7.59
CA GLY A 406 21.31 18.16 7.02
C GLY A 406 20.13 18.16 6.06
N ILE A 407 19.54 16.98 5.86
CA ILE A 407 18.40 16.78 4.94
C ILE A 407 17.24 16.11 5.64
N LEU A 408 16.04 16.38 5.16
CA LEU A 408 14.78 15.81 5.63
C LEU A 408 14.06 15.16 4.46
N LEU A 409 13.73 13.89 4.60
CA LEU A 409 12.82 13.18 3.72
C LEU A 409 11.42 13.20 4.32
N VAL A 410 10.43 13.69 3.58
CA VAL A 410 9.01 13.66 3.94
C VAL A 410 8.28 12.92 2.85
N ASP A 411 7.68 11.76 3.19
CA ASP A 411 6.83 10.96 2.33
C ASP A 411 5.45 10.85 2.97
N THR A 412 4.42 11.24 2.23
CA THR A 412 3.10 11.47 2.81
C THR A 412 2.01 11.53 1.75
N GLY A 413 0.81 11.14 2.14
CA GLY A 413 -0.36 11.24 1.31
C GLY A 413 -1.64 11.39 2.11
N GLY A 414 -2.68 11.91 1.48
CA GLY A 414 -4.00 12.10 2.09
C GLY A 414 -5.11 11.38 1.36
N GLN A 415 -6.08 10.89 2.13
CA GLN A 415 -7.38 10.44 1.64
C GLN A 415 -8.35 11.60 1.63
N TYR A 416 -8.91 11.87 0.46
CA TYR A 416 -9.94 12.88 0.25
C TYR A 416 -11.17 12.21 -0.36
N LEU A 417 -12.37 12.76 -0.13
CA LEU A 417 -13.60 12.25 -0.77
C LEU A 417 -13.49 12.19 -2.30
N ASP A 418 -12.64 13.00 -2.87
CA ASP A 418 -12.40 13.15 -4.30
C ASP A 418 -10.99 12.68 -4.74
N GLY A 419 -10.40 11.70 -4.03
CA GLY A 419 -9.18 10.98 -4.45
C GLY A 419 -8.20 10.69 -3.34
N THR A 420 -7.05 10.17 -3.73
CA THR A 420 -5.92 9.82 -2.85
C THR A 420 -4.67 10.53 -3.36
N THR A 421 -3.83 11.07 -2.45
CA THR A 421 -2.53 11.63 -2.80
C THR A 421 -1.39 10.80 -2.23
N ASP A 422 -0.24 10.94 -2.87
CA ASP A 422 1.03 10.32 -2.51
C ASP A 422 2.17 11.19 -3.04
N ILE A 423 3.12 11.55 -2.19
CA ILE A 423 4.25 12.42 -2.55
C ILE A 423 5.42 12.25 -1.60
N THR A 424 6.62 12.13 -2.14
CA THR A 424 7.86 12.29 -1.36
C THR A 424 8.64 13.51 -1.80
N ARG A 425 9.14 14.26 -0.83
CA ARG A 425 10.17 15.30 -1.03
C ARG A 425 11.32 15.10 -0.05
N THR A 426 12.53 15.21 -0.59
CA THR A 426 13.75 15.39 0.21
C THR A 426 14.18 16.85 0.10
N ILE A 427 14.37 17.54 1.23
CA ILE A 427 14.77 18.94 1.30
C ILE A 427 16.04 19.12 2.13
N ALA A 428 16.83 20.15 1.81
CA ALA A 428 17.95 20.58 2.63
C ALA A 428 17.48 21.56 3.71
N LEU A 429 17.85 21.31 4.95
CA LEU A 429 17.57 22.16 6.10
C LEU A 429 18.74 23.12 6.42
N GLY A 430 19.80 23.08 5.63
CA GLY A 430 20.98 23.91 5.73
C GLY A 430 21.82 23.80 4.46
N ILE A 431 23.13 23.93 4.56
CA ILE A 431 24.03 23.74 3.42
C ILE A 431 24.23 22.22 3.21
N PRO A 432 23.79 21.63 2.08
CA PRO A 432 23.97 20.21 1.82
C PRO A 432 25.43 19.90 1.48
N THR A 433 25.87 18.68 1.74
CA THR A 433 27.18 18.19 1.33
C THR A 433 27.21 17.94 -0.17
N LYS A 434 28.41 17.92 -0.76
CA LYS A 434 28.59 17.58 -2.18
C LYS A 434 28.06 16.19 -2.52
N GLU A 435 28.19 15.23 -1.59
CA GLU A 435 27.68 13.87 -1.74
C GLU A 435 26.15 13.87 -1.79
N GLN A 436 25.48 14.58 -0.87
CA GLN A 436 24.01 14.71 -0.87
C GLN A 436 23.50 15.33 -2.15
N ILE A 437 24.17 16.36 -2.67
CA ILE A 437 23.83 17.01 -3.95
C ILE A 437 23.97 16.02 -5.12
N THR A 438 25.09 15.29 -5.18
CA THR A 438 25.32 14.31 -6.23
C THR A 438 24.25 13.21 -6.20
N ASP A 439 24.03 12.61 -5.04
CA ASP A 439 23.06 11.52 -4.84
C ASP A 439 21.63 11.96 -5.17
N PHE A 440 21.22 13.13 -4.69
CA PHE A 440 19.91 13.70 -5.00
C PHE A 440 19.73 13.91 -6.50
N THR A 441 20.75 14.46 -7.15
CA THR A 441 20.70 14.72 -8.60
C THR A 441 20.59 13.41 -9.40
N LEU A 442 21.27 12.33 -8.99
CA LEU A 442 21.16 11.02 -9.63
C LEU A 442 19.73 10.43 -9.50
N VAL A 443 19.12 10.53 -8.30
CA VAL A 443 17.72 10.10 -8.08
C VAL A 443 16.78 10.95 -8.94
N LEU A 444 16.96 12.28 -8.95
CA LEU A 444 16.14 13.20 -9.76
C LEU A 444 16.23 12.89 -11.25
N LYS A 445 17.42 12.59 -11.78
CA LYS A 445 17.59 12.19 -13.20
C LYS A 445 16.76 10.95 -13.53
N GLY A 446 16.75 9.95 -12.65
CA GLY A 446 15.90 8.76 -12.80
C GLY A 446 14.42 9.10 -12.79
N HIS A 447 14.00 9.94 -11.86
CA HIS A 447 12.62 10.44 -11.78
C HIS A 447 12.20 11.17 -13.07
N ILE A 448 13.03 12.08 -13.56
CA ILE A 448 12.78 12.84 -14.80
C ILE A 448 12.73 11.91 -16.01
N ALA A 449 13.65 10.95 -16.12
CA ALA A 449 13.69 10.02 -17.25
C ALA A 449 12.39 9.21 -17.37
N LEU A 450 11.85 8.74 -16.25
CA LEU A 450 10.58 8.01 -16.22
C LEU A 450 9.39 8.93 -16.51
N CYS A 451 9.34 10.14 -15.95
CA CYS A 451 8.30 11.12 -16.24
C CYS A 451 8.23 11.52 -17.73
N ARG A 452 9.37 11.53 -18.42
CA ARG A 452 9.49 11.90 -19.85
C ARG A 452 9.35 10.72 -20.81
N ALA A 453 9.18 9.51 -20.27
CA ALA A 453 9.11 8.31 -21.09
C ALA A 453 7.97 8.37 -22.09
N LYS A 454 8.26 8.05 -23.35
CA LYS A 454 7.31 7.77 -24.42
C LYS A 454 7.51 6.34 -24.85
N PHE A 455 6.43 5.59 -24.92
CA PHE A 455 6.53 4.15 -25.13
C PHE A 455 5.37 3.61 -25.96
N PRO A 456 5.58 2.54 -26.75
CA PRO A 456 4.52 1.92 -27.52
C PRO A 456 3.49 1.24 -26.60
N LYS A 457 2.24 1.23 -27.01
CA LYS A 457 1.16 0.45 -26.38
C LYS A 457 1.60 -0.99 -26.13
N GLY A 458 1.27 -1.50 -24.94
CA GLY A 458 1.67 -2.83 -24.50
C GLY A 458 2.99 -2.86 -23.69
N THR A 459 3.65 -1.70 -23.50
CA THR A 459 4.83 -1.59 -22.63
C THR A 459 4.44 -1.78 -21.18
N THR A 460 5.23 -2.59 -20.46
CA THR A 460 4.98 -2.97 -19.07
C THR A 460 5.88 -2.21 -18.09
N GLY A 461 5.50 -2.25 -16.81
CA GLY A 461 6.24 -1.55 -15.76
C GLY A 461 7.68 -2.04 -15.58
N VAL A 462 7.96 -3.33 -15.81
CA VAL A 462 9.34 -3.86 -15.71
C VAL A 462 10.27 -3.27 -16.78
N GLN A 463 9.75 -2.94 -17.96
CA GLN A 463 10.54 -2.29 -19.01
C GLN A 463 10.86 -0.84 -18.66
N LEU A 464 9.92 -0.13 -18.04
CA LEU A 464 10.05 1.29 -17.71
C LEU A 464 10.86 1.54 -16.43
N ASP A 465 10.82 0.62 -15.45
CA ASP A 465 11.56 0.74 -14.18
C ASP A 465 13.06 1.01 -14.38
N THR A 466 13.65 0.42 -15.41
CA THR A 466 15.07 0.61 -15.75
C THR A 466 15.43 2.08 -16.00
N LEU A 467 14.53 2.89 -16.55
CA LEU A 467 14.76 4.32 -16.80
C LEU A 467 15.04 5.09 -15.51
N ALA A 468 14.37 4.72 -14.44
CA ALA A 468 14.58 5.35 -13.14
C ALA A 468 15.89 4.91 -12.46
N ARG A 469 16.39 3.69 -12.74
CA ARG A 469 17.58 3.13 -12.07
C ARG A 469 18.89 3.42 -12.80
N MET A 470 18.86 3.64 -14.11
CA MET A 470 20.05 3.66 -14.96
C MET A 470 21.13 4.63 -14.48
N PHE A 471 20.75 5.80 -13.95
CA PHE A 471 21.72 6.81 -13.48
C PHE A 471 22.41 6.37 -12.17
N LEU A 472 21.69 5.73 -11.26
CA LEU A 472 22.26 5.15 -10.05
C LEU A 472 23.20 3.97 -10.39
N TRP A 473 22.81 3.09 -11.31
CA TRP A 473 23.63 1.93 -11.71
C TRP A 473 24.97 2.33 -12.33
N GLN A 474 25.01 3.45 -13.07
CA GLN A 474 26.27 4.00 -13.61
C GLN A 474 27.26 4.39 -12.51
N HIS A 475 26.78 4.59 -11.28
CA HIS A 475 27.58 4.91 -10.10
C HIS A 475 27.66 3.74 -9.09
N HIS A 476 27.30 2.51 -9.49
CA HIS A 476 27.24 1.31 -8.64
C HIS A 476 26.31 1.48 -7.41
N LEU A 477 25.26 2.31 -7.55
CA LEU A 477 24.24 2.55 -6.55
C LEU A 477 22.92 1.89 -6.98
N ASN A 478 22.06 1.55 -6.01
CA ASN A 478 20.76 0.94 -6.25
C ASN A 478 19.83 1.18 -5.07
N TYR A 479 18.53 0.92 -5.26
CA TYR A 479 17.52 0.87 -4.19
C TYR A 479 16.72 -0.43 -4.27
N GLY A 480 16.24 -0.90 -3.08
CA GLY A 480 15.69 -2.24 -2.92
C GLY A 480 14.16 -2.33 -3.01
N HIS A 481 13.45 -1.27 -3.44
CA HIS A 481 11.99 -1.27 -3.62
C HIS A 481 11.59 -1.09 -5.08
N GLY A 482 10.31 -1.25 -5.41
CA GLY A 482 9.77 -0.89 -6.72
C GLY A 482 9.85 0.61 -6.96
N THR A 483 9.93 1.05 -8.20
CA THR A 483 9.96 2.49 -8.53
C THR A 483 8.57 3.13 -8.48
N GLY A 484 7.51 2.33 -8.34
CA GLY A 484 6.18 2.88 -8.22
C GLY A 484 5.07 1.84 -8.28
N HIS A 485 3.88 2.25 -7.90
CA HIS A 485 2.66 1.45 -7.78
C HIS A 485 1.44 2.23 -8.27
N GLY A 486 0.37 1.53 -8.64
CA GLY A 486 -0.91 2.17 -8.89
C GLY A 486 -1.46 2.84 -7.63
N VAL A 487 -2.26 3.89 -7.81
CA VAL A 487 -2.90 4.64 -6.72
C VAL A 487 -4.41 4.64 -6.88
N GLY A 488 -5.12 4.32 -5.81
CA GLY A 488 -6.57 4.26 -5.77
C GLY A 488 -7.23 5.65 -5.82
N PHE A 489 -8.55 5.66 -6.02
CA PHE A 489 -9.36 6.86 -5.96
C PHE A 489 -10.23 6.84 -4.70
N PHE A 490 -9.79 7.55 -3.66
CA PHE A 490 -10.32 7.42 -2.31
C PHE A 490 -10.42 5.94 -1.91
N LEU A 491 -9.29 5.23 -2.12
CA LEU A 491 -9.07 3.81 -1.85
C LEU A 491 -7.60 3.59 -1.44
N ASN A 492 -7.12 2.36 -1.52
CA ASN A 492 -5.76 2.01 -1.15
C ASN A 492 -4.72 2.85 -1.92
N VAL A 493 -3.76 3.41 -1.22
CA VAL A 493 -2.63 4.11 -1.85
C VAL A 493 -1.85 3.16 -2.76
N HIS A 494 -1.65 1.91 -2.34
CA HIS A 494 -1.09 0.85 -3.17
C HIS A 494 -2.21 0.09 -3.91
N GLU A 495 -2.54 0.52 -5.11
CA GLU A 495 -3.58 -0.10 -5.92
C GLU A 495 -2.99 -1.01 -7.01
N PRO A 496 -3.40 -2.30 -7.09
CA PRO A 496 -3.11 -3.13 -8.26
C PRO A 496 -3.94 -2.69 -9.49
N PRO A 497 -3.60 -3.13 -10.73
CA PRO A 497 -2.61 -4.17 -11.03
C PRO A 497 -1.24 -3.65 -11.47
N GLN A 498 -1.10 -2.38 -11.91
CA GLN A 498 0.14 -1.85 -12.51
C GLN A 498 1.14 -1.32 -11.47
N GLY A 499 2.39 -1.12 -11.91
CA GLY A 499 3.45 -0.45 -11.17
C GLY A 499 4.80 -0.61 -11.86
N PHE A 500 5.79 0.13 -11.40
CA PHE A 500 7.17 0.04 -11.86
C PHE A 500 7.98 -0.83 -10.90
N SER A 501 8.56 -1.93 -11.38
CA SER A 501 9.34 -2.85 -10.54
C SER A 501 10.37 -3.61 -11.37
N PRO A 502 11.60 -3.82 -10.87
CA PRO A 502 12.61 -4.61 -11.57
C PRO A 502 12.36 -6.12 -11.47
N VAL A 503 11.40 -6.56 -10.66
CA VAL A 503 11.15 -7.99 -10.37
C VAL A 503 10.17 -8.55 -11.38
N VAL A 504 10.67 -9.24 -12.40
CA VAL A 504 9.90 -9.78 -13.52
C VAL A 504 8.80 -10.80 -13.15
N ASN A 505 8.93 -11.45 -12.00
CA ASN A 505 8.01 -12.50 -11.56
C ASN A 505 6.85 -11.97 -10.69
N THR A 506 6.66 -10.67 -10.59
CA THR A 506 5.50 -10.07 -9.92
C THR A 506 4.41 -9.75 -10.94
N PRO A 507 3.14 -10.03 -10.65
CA PRO A 507 2.05 -9.66 -11.55
C PRO A 507 2.07 -8.18 -11.90
N ARG A 508 2.27 -7.30 -10.91
CA ARG A 508 2.28 -5.84 -11.05
C ARG A 508 3.25 -5.33 -12.12
N ALA A 509 4.48 -5.88 -12.17
CA ALA A 509 5.51 -5.41 -13.10
C ALA A 509 5.22 -5.76 -14.57
N ASN A 510 4.39 -6.78 -14.82
CA ASN A 510 4.09 -7.31 -16.15
C ASN A 510 2.77 -6.80 -16.73
N ILE A 511 2.07 -5.90 -16.03
CA ILE A 511 0.87 -5.25 -16.56
C ILE A 511 1.29 -4.14 -17.53
N ALA A 512 0.71 -4.14 -18.72
CA ALA A 512 0.87 -3.07 -19.70
C ALA A 512 0.17 -1.80 -19.21
N PHE A 513 0.81 -0.64 -19.40
CA PHE A 513 0.20 0.64 -19.08
C PHE A 513 -0.90 0.99 -20.09
N GLU A 514 -2.01 1.52 -19.56
CA GLU A 514 -3.15 2.02 -20.33
C GLU A 514 -3.45 3.48 -19.94
N PRO A 515 -3.93 4.33 -20.87
CA PRO A 515 -4.37 5.68 -20.56
C PRO A 515 -5.44 5.70 -19.45
N GLY A 516 -5.27 6.58 -18.48
CA GLY A 516 -6.12 6.66 -17.28
C GLY A 516 -5.53 5.96 -16.05
N MET A 517 -4.45 5.19 -16.17
CA MET A 517 -3.75 4.61 -15.02
C MET A 517 -2.96 5.68 -14.27
N LEU A 518 -3.22 5.82 -12.96
CA LEU A 518 -2.49 6.71 -12.04
C LEU A 518 -1.46 5.88 -11.28
N THR A 519 -0.19 6.32 -11.28
CA THR A 519 0.92 5.51 -10.74
C THR A 519 1.95 6.43 -10.08
N SER A 520 2.56 6.01 -8.96
CA SER A 520 3.69 6.70 -8.34
C SER A 520 4.97 6.52 -9.18
N ASN A 521 5.85 7.53 -9.15
CA ASN A 521 7.20 7.49 -9.69
C ASN A 521 8.14 8.01 -8.60
N GLU A 522 8.74 7.06 -7.84
CA GLU A 522 9.37 7.27 -6.54
C GLU A 522 10.78 6.65 -6.42
N PRO A 523 11.72 6.87 -7.35
CA PRO A 523 13.09 6.39 -7.19
C PRO A 523 13.72 6.97 -5.92
N GLY A 524 14.63 6.20 -5.30
CA GLY A 524 15.30 6.62 -4.07
C GLY A 524 16.74 6.14 -3.97
N LEU A 525 17.41 6.56 -2.91
CA LEU A 525 18.73 6.09 -2.49
C LEU A 525 18.85 6.19 -0.97
N TYR A 526 19.30 5.12 -0.31
CA TYR A 526 19.29 5.01 1.15
C TYR A 526 20.67 4.55 1.64
N LYS A 527 21.37 5.45 2.35
CA LYS A 527 22.69 5.19 2.95
C LYS A 527 22.53 4.99 4.45
N THR A 528 22.51 3.74 4.88
CA THR A 528 22.30 3.35 6.29
C THR A 528 23.19 4.15 7.24
N GLY A 529 22.59 4.72 8.28
CA GLY A 529 23.28 5.53 9.28
C GLY A 529 23.65 6.95 8.82
N GLN A 530 23.31 7.33 7.57
CA GLN A 530 23.65 8.64 7.03
C GLN A 530 22.40 9.42 6.62
N TYR A 531 21.73 9.04 5.51
CA TYR A 531 20.52 9.70 5.00
C TYR A 531 19.78 8.84 3.98
N GLY A 532 18.52 9.20 3.73
CA GLY A 532 17.74 8.73 2.60
C GLY A 532 17.32 9.87 1.69
N ILE A 533 17.18 9.56 0.41
CA ILE A 533 16.68 10.45 -0.63
C ILE A 533 15.60 9.70 -1.40
N ARG A 534 14.42 10.32 -1.55
CA ARG A 534 13.35 9.90 -2.46
C ARG A 534 12.74 11.13 -3.09
N THR A 535 12.47 11.06 -4.38
CA THR A 535 11.73 12.09 -5.12
C THR A 535 10.57 11.41 -5.79
N GLU A 536 9.36 11.85 -5.47
CA GLU A 536 8.14 11.20 -5.92
C GLU A 536 7.12 12.18 -6.45
N ASN A 537 6.53 11.83 -7.59
CA ASN A 537 5.28 12.39 -8.10
C ASN A 537 4.35 11.24 -8.53
N LEU A 538 3.06 11.51 -8.50
CA LEU A 538 2.08 10.71 -9.23
C LEU A 538 2.07 11.11 -10.70
N VAL A 539 2.05 10.11 -11.57
CA VAL A 539 1.98 10.25 -13.02
C VAL A 539 0.74 9.56 -13.57
N LEU A 540 0.05 10.23 -14.47
CA LEU A 540 -1.10 9.70 -15.20
C LEU A 540 -0.64 9.22 -16.58
N CYS A 541 -0.91 7.97 -16.93
CA CYS A 541 -0.68 7.48 -18.28
C CYS A 541 -1.67 8.14 -19.24
N VAL A 542 -1.15 8.67 -20.35
CA VAL A 542 -1.91 9.40 -21.38
C VAL A 542 -1.51 8.95 -22.78
N GLU A 543 -2.39 9.14 -23.75
CA GLU A 543 -2.04 9.00 -25.17
C GLU A 543 -1.03 10.06 -25.59
N ASP A 544 0.06 9.67 -26.28
CA ASP A 544 1.10 10.59 -26.79
C ASP A 544 1.13 10.66 -28.34
N GLY A 545 0.29 9.93 -29.01
CA GLY A 545 0.14 9.96 -30.46
C GLY A 545 0.21 8.61 -31.14
N LYS A 546 0.29 8.65 -32.49
CA LYS A 546 0.31 7.47 -33.35
C LYS A 546 1.27 7.66 -34.52
N SER A 547 1.95 6.59 -34.90
CA SER A 547 2.84 6.53 -36.06
C SER A 547 2.62 5.23 -36.85
N ASP A 548 3.44 5.00 -37.88
CA ASP A 548 3.46 3.73 -38.61
C ASP A 548 3.89 2.54 -37.73
N PHE A 549 4.48 2.83 -36.55
CA PHE A 549 4.87 1.83 -35.55
C PHE A 549 3.78 1.55 -34.50
N GLY A 550 2.60 2.16 -34.59
CA GLY A 550 1.48 1.97 -33.69
C GLY A 550 1.15 3.16 -32.80
N GLU A 551 0.38 2.89 -31.75
CA GLU A 551 -0.02 3.86 -30.72
C GLU A 551 1.09 4.01 -29.68
N PHE A 552 1.33 5.26 -29.24
CA PHE A 552 2.30 5.59 -28.21
C PHE A 552 1.62 6.26 -27.01
N TYR A 553 2.10 5.94 -25.83
CA TYR A 553 1.68 6.52 -24.57
C TYR A 553 2.84 7.25 -23.88
N GLY A 554 2.50 8.09 -22.93
CA GLY A 554 3.45 8.84 -22.11
C GLY A 554 2.86 9.12 -20.73
N PHE A 555 3.53 9.95 -19.95
CA PHE A 555 3.08 10.31 -18.61
C PHE A 555 2.87 11.82 -18.47
N GLU A 556 1.75 12.20 -17.86
CA GLU A 556 1.46 13.54 -17.35
C GLU A 556 1.72 13.57 -15.85
N ASN A 557 2.57 14.49 -15.36
CA ASN A 557 2.72 14.69 -13.93
C ASN A 557 1.47 15.34 -13.36
N VAL A 558 0.94 14.81 -12.26
CA VAL A 558 -0.22 15.40 -11.61
C VAL A 558 0.11 15.99 -10.24
N THR A 559 1.15 15.52 -9.56
CA THR A 559 1.62 16.08 -8.28
C THR A 559 2.18 17.49 -8.44
N LEU A 560 1.78 18.40 -7.55
CA LEU A 560 2.10 19.84 -7.62
C LEU A 560 2.80 20.31 -6.35
N PHE A 561 4.12 20.10 -6.27
CA PHE A 561 4.95 20.68 -5.22
C PHE A 561 6.41 20.84 -5.69
N PRO A 562 7.12 21.94 -5.35
CA PRO A 562 8.48 22.17 -5.83
C PRO A 562 9.46 21.05 -5.45
N ILE A 563 10.46 20.84 -6.30
CA ILE A 563 11.66 20.03 -6.03
C ILE A 563 12.75 20.97 -5.50
N ASP A 564 13.47 20.57 -4.45
CA ASP A 564 14.45 21.45 -3.79
C ASP A 564 15.69 21.67 -4.66
N LEU A 565 15.82 22.89 -5.18
CA LEU A 565 16.92 23.32 -6.05
C LEU A 565 18.29 23.35 -5.35
N SER A 566 18.33 23.45 -4.03
CA SER A 566 19.59 23.48 -3.27
C SER A 566 20.32 22.14 -3.25
N LEU A 567 19.61 21.06 -3.54
CA LEU A 567 20.13 19.69 -3.64
C LEU A 567 20.53 19.28 -5.08
N ILE A 568 20.50 20.21 -6.04
CA ILE A 568 20.73 19.89 -7.46
C ILE A 568 22.10 20.41 -7.92
N ASP A 569 22.91 19.52 -8.49
CA ASP A 569 24.07 19.90 -9.30
C ASP A 569 23.61 20.14 -10.75
N LYS A 570 23.49 21.42 -11.12
CA LYS A 570 23.08 21.83 -12.48
C LYS A 570 23.96 21.26 -13.59
N ASN A 571 25.25 21.03 -13.30
CA ASN A 571 26.19 20.53 -14.30
C ASN A 571 25.98 19.03 -14.62
N MET A 572 25.29 18.30 -13.73
CA MET A 572 24.93 16.90 -13.97
C MET A 572 23.67 16.76 -14.81
N LEU A 573 22.84 17.80 -14.93
CA LEU A 573 21.62 17.77 -15.72
C LEU A 573 21.91 18.10 -17.19
N SER A 574 21.31 17.35 -18.10
CA SER A 574 21.24 17.72 -19.52
C SER A 574 20.32 18.93 -19.73
N GLU A 575 20.40 19.55 -20.91
CA GLU A 575 19.50 20.67 -21.24
C GLU A 575 18.02 20.26 -21.19
N ASP A 576 17.70 19.09 -21.68
CA ASP A 576 16.33 18.54 -21.65
C ASP A 576 15.82 18.31 -20.22
N GLU A 577 16.69 17.85 -19.31
CA GLU A 577 16.33 17.62 -17.90
C GLU A 577 16.11 18.96 -17.18
N ARG A 578 16.95 19.97 -17.45
CA ARG A 578 16.75 21.34 -16.94
C ARG A 578 15.44 21.93 -17.46
N GLN A 579 15.18 21.80 -18.75
CA GLN A 579 13.95 22.32 -19.35
C GLN A 579 12.70 21.63 -18.77
N TRP A 580 12.75 20.31 -18.53
CA TRP A 580 11.68 19.59 -17.88
C TRP A 580 11.42 20.14 -16.47
N LEU A 581 12.46 20.32 -15.67
CA LEU A 581 12.35 20.81 -14.29
C LEU A 581 11.80 22.23 -14.24
N ASN A 582 12.30 23.12 -15.11
CA ASN A 582 11.81 24.49 -15.20
C ASN A 582 10.33 24.54 -15.64
N ASN A 583 9.92 23.69 -16.58
CA ASN A 583 8.51 23.58 -16.98
C ASN A 583 7.63 23.04 -15.84
N TYR A 584 8.09 22.02 -15.12
CA TYR A 584 7.40 21.48 -13.96
C TYR A 584 7.22 22.55 -12.87
N HIS A 585 8.27 23.28 -12.50
CA HIS A 585 8.19 24.36 -11.52
C HIS A 585 7.26 25.49 -11.98
N ARG A 586 7.25 25.82 -13.26
CA ARG A 586 6.33 26.79 -13.83
C ARG A 586 4.87 26.33 -13.71
N GLU A 587 4.60 25.08 -13.98
CA GLU A 587 3.26 24.49 -13.81
C GLU A 587 2.82 24.50 -12.33
N VAL A 588 3.69 24.07 -11.42
CA VAL A 588 3.45 24.13 -9.97
C VAL A 588 3.10 25.56 -9.55
N PHE A 589 3.92 26.53 -9.97
CA PHE A 589 3.68 27.94 -9.67
C PHE A 589 2.31 28.41 -10.19
N GLN A 590 2.03 28.19 -11.47
CA GLN A 590 0.79 28.64 -12.11
C GLN A 590 -0.46 28.05 -11.46
N LYS A 591 -0.44 26.78 -11.05
CA LYS A 591 -1.60 26.10 -10.49
C LYS A 591 -1.82 26.41 -9.01
N LEU A 592 -0.76 26.58 -8.23
CA LEU A 592 -0.90 26.88 -6.80
C LEU A 592 -1.13 28.37 -6.51
N TYR A 593 -0.43 29.26 -7.21
CA TYR A 593 -0.41 30.70 -6.98
C TYR A 593 -1.79 31.37 -6.79
N PRO A 594 -2.83 31.06 -7.60
CA PRO A 594 -4.13 31.72 -7.47
C PRO A 594 -4.80 31.50 -6.09
N ASN A 595 -4.46 30.41 -5.40
CA ASN A 595 -5.09 29.99 -4.16
C ASN A 595 -4.27 30.36 -2.91
N LEU A 596 -3.19 31.13 -3.06
CA LEU A 596 -2.22 31.42 -2.01
C LEU A 596 -2.32 32.89 -1.52
N GLU A 597 -1.96 33.10 -0.26
CA GLU A 597 -1.77 34.40 0.33
C GLU A 597 -0.43 35.04 -0.12
N GLU A 598 -0.25 36.35 0.08
CA GLU A 598 0.94 37.09 -0.34
C GLU A 598 2.27 36.51 0.16
N LYS A 599 2.31 36.04 1.43
CA LYS A 599 3.51 35.43 2.00
C LYS A 599 3.79 34.04 1.40
N GLU A 600 2.73 33.28 1.15
CA GLU A 600 2.78 31.97 0.52
C GLU A 600 3.26 32.07 -0.93
N ARG A 601 2.77 33.08 -1.67
CA ARG A 601 3.18 33.38 -3.06
C ARG A 601 4.67 33.64 -3.15
N LYS A 602 5.21 34.50 -2.28
CA LYS A 602 6.64 34.83 -2.23
C LYS A 602 7.51 33.63 -1.92
N TRP A 603 7.02 32.75 -1.01
CA TRP A 603 7.72 31.51 -0.70
C TRP A 603 7.74 30.58 -1.91
N LEU A 604 6.59 30.37 -2.56
CA LEU A 604 6.46 29.53 -3.75
C LEU A 604 7.34 30.03 -4.90
N GLU A 605 7.34 31.35 -5.17
CA GLU A 605 8.18 31.99 -6.20
C GLU A 605 9.67 31.67 -5.98
N LYS A 606 10.14 31.77 -4.72
CA LYS A 606 11.52 31.42 -4.37
C LYS A 606 11.81 29.93 -4.60
N LYS A 607 10.86 29.04 -4.31
CA LYS A 607 11.06 27.58 -4.44
C LYS A 607 10.92 27.09 -5.88
N CYS A 608 10.17 27.78 -6.73
CA CYS A 608 9.98 27.46 -8.15
C CYS A 608 10.97 28.21 -9.08
N GLY A 609 12.12 28.61 -8.57
CA GLY A 609 13.15 29.25 -9.39
C GLY A 609 13.65 28.38 -10.54
N GLU A 610 14.33 28.99 -11.52
CA GLU A 610 14.93 28.26 -12.65
C GLU A 610 16.31 27.67 -12.31
N VAL A 611 16.65 26.52 -12.97
CA VAL A 611 17.91 25.78 -12.81
C VAL A 611 18.92 26.21 -13.88
#